data_24d5e1ed1c22ffd807a10d63cbd8c3bb
#
_entry.id   24d5e1ed1c22ffd807a10d63cbd8c3bb
#
_cell.length_a   1.000
_cell.length_b   1.000
_cell.length_c   1.000
_cell.angle_alpha   90.00
_cell.angle_beta   90.00
_cell.angle_gamma   90.00
#
_symmetry.space_group_name_H-M   'P 1'
#
loop_
_entity.id
_entity.type
_entity.pdbx_description
1 polymer ?
#
loop_
_entity_poly.entity_id
_entity_poly.type
_entity_poly.pdbx_seq_one_letter_code
_entity_poly.pdbx_strand_id
1 'polypeptide(L)'
;MRISYKYLGRYKEIAGVLIKYGFGFIVDRLNKDSISAKVVGHGPSIKSKSMTTAQRLKCALEELGPTYIKIGQILSTRKDIFDDEIIGELSKLRDDVEMFDNDIAMSILEEELDCPKDQVFSYISQEPIAAASIGQVYEARLLDGRKVVIKIQRPGIESTIKADISILKNIGSSLNSIKKDFNLDVEELIKEMEIQLLRELDYKFESVNGVKLGKIFKNSSEIFIPEIFSDYTSKKILVMEKVEGICLSELDQYNIDDQEKKRIVDIGVRSFFRQAMTCGFFHADPHPGNMYILEDGRLAYIDFGMIGLIDDKTLGFLNQLIIASTNKNIDKIVRVLTDMDAMSVDINTEALRRDLLYLIHYYYDIPFDRLSITDILDEVFRFMRNHKIKLPSQLIILGKTVITLEGTSRGMYKDFSVESIANSYLKYYREEKVDFKRNLLRLKSNMDEYYYEWITVPGQIKTILSILEKNNMKLEIGELKSPSLDSSIKKFTTQMSMSIMLAACIVGSSLILASSNIQNSVMIKYVSIMGFMISFVIGITLVFLIFRNNYHDKK
;
A
#
# COMPACT_ATOMS: atom_id res chain seq x y z
N MET A 1 -32.38 -6.37 8.88
CA MET A 1 -31.75 -5.85 7.66
C MET A 1 -32.27 -6.61 6.45
N ARG A 2 -32.86 -5.96 5.42
CA ARG A 2 -33.54 -6.67 4.33
C ARG A 2 -32.52 -7.00 3.24
N ILE A 3 -32.16 -8.29 3.12
CA ILE A 3 -31.48 -8.78 1.92
C ILE A 3 -32.43 -8.50 0.74
N SER A 4 -31.94 -7.84 -0.29
CA SER A 4 -32.73 -7.63 -1.50
C SER A 4 -33.16 -9.00 -2.05
N TYR A 5 -34.43 -9.20 -2.29
CA TYR A 5 -34.99 -10.47 -2.85
C TYR A 5 -34.26 -10.94 -4.10
N LYS A 6 -33.58 -10.03 -4.80
CA LYS A 6 -32.78 -10.26 -6.00
C LYS A 6 -31.58 -11.22 -5.78
N TYR A 7 -31.02 -11.30 -4.57
CA TYR A 7 -29.80 -12.09 -4.28
C TYR A 7 -30.04 -13.30 -3.38
N LEU A 8 -31.30 -13.65 -3.12
CA LEU A 8 -31.65 -14.74 -2.19
C LEU A 8 -31.11 -16.10 -2.63
N GLY A 9 -31.09 -16.37 -3.95
CA GLY A 9 -30.53 -17.61 -4.52
C GLY A 9 -29.02 -17.72 -4.24
N ARG A 10 -28.27 -16.66 -4.54
CA ARG A 10 -26.81 -16.61 -4.36
C ARG A 10 -26.44 -16.67 -2.86
N TYR A 11 -27.22 -16.02 -1.99
CA TYR A 11 -27.05 -16.12 -0.53
C TYR A 11 -27.20 -17.57 -0.03
N LYS A 12 -28.20 -18.33 -0.51
CA LYS A 12 -28.38 -19.74 -0.15
C LYS A 12 -27.21 -20.62 -0.61
N GLU A 13 -26.70 -20.37 -1.79
CA GLU A 13 -25.54 -21.05 -2.34
C GLU A 13 -24.30 -20.82 -1.45
N ILE A 14 -23.98 -19.54 -1.15
CA ILE A 14 -22.87 -19.17 -0.28
C ILE A 14 -23.02 -19.79 1.10
N ALA A 15 -24.20 -19.70 1.71
CA ALA A 15 -24.48 -20.29 3.01
C ALA A 15 -24.30 -21.81 2.98
N GLY A 16 -24.79 -22.48 1.93
CA GLY A 16 -24.64 -23.93 1.75
C GLY A 16 -23.16 -24.35 1.67
N VAL A 17 -22.36 -23.66 0.89
CA VAL A 17 -20.91 -23.94 0.76
C VAL A 17 -20.20 -23.69 2.09
N LEU A 18 -20.47 -22.57 2.77
CA LEU A 18 -19.87 -22.28 4.07
C LEU A 18 -20.20 -23.37 5.11
N ILE A 19 -21.45 -23.84 5.18
CA ILE A 19 -21.86 -24.93 6.07
C ILE A 19 -21.13 -26.23 5.70
N LYS A 20 -21.06 -26.56 4.41
CA LYS A 20 -20.39 -27.77 3.90
C LYS A 20 -18.93 -27.86 4.31
N TYR A 21 -18.22 -26.72 4.35
CA TYR A 21 -16.81 -26.64 4.76
C TYR A 21 -16.61 -26.31 6.24
N GLY A 22 -17.69 -26.31 7.05
CA GLY A 22 -17.61 -26.17 8.51
C GLY A 22 -17.54 -24.72 9.01
N PHE A 23 -17.90 -23.76 8.18
CA PHE A 23 -18.02 -22.34 8.53
C PHE A 23 -19.47 -21.93 8.84
N GLY A 24 -20.32 -22.88 9.20
CA GLY A 24 -21.75 -22.65 9.50
C GLY A 24 -21.97 -21.64 10.64
N PHE A 25 -21.02 -21.52 11.59
CA PHE A 25 -21.08 -20.51 12.65
C PHE A 25 -21.17 -19.07 12.13
N ILE A 26 -20.64 -18.79 10.93
CA ILE A 26 -20.78 -17.49 10.26
C ILE A 26 -22.22 -17.29 9.83
N VAL A 27 -22.84 -18.34 9.26
CA VAL A 27 -24.22 -18.32 8.78
C VAL A 27 -25.21 -18.19 9.94
N ASP A 28 -24.98 -18.89 11.07
CA ASP A 28 -25.84 -18.84 12.27
C ASP A 28 -25.88 -17.42 12.88
N ARG A 29 -24.76 -16.70 12.84
CA ARG A 29 -24.71 -15.32 13.34
C ARG A 29 -25.43 -14.31 12.44
N LEU A 30 -25.53 -14.59 11.14
CA LEU A 30 -26.26 -13.76 10.18
C LEU A 30 -27.78 -13.89 10.35
N ASN A 31 -28.24 -15.02 10.89
CA ASN A 31 -29.66 -15.39 10.95
C ASN A 31 -30.33 -15.11 12.29
N LYS A 32 -29.84 -14.18 13.12
CA LYS A 32 -30.51 -13.81 14.40
C LYS A 32 -31.99 -13.42 14.26
N ASP A 33 -32.42 -13.09 13.02
CA ASP A 33 -33.81 -12.75 12.72
C ASP A 33 -34.38 -13.63 11.58
N SER A 34 -34.77 -14.89 11.86
CA SER A 34 -35.87 -15.61 11.16
C SER A 34 -35.66 -16.43 9.87
N ILE A 35 -34.53 -17.05 9.53
CA ILE A 35 -34.53 -18.04 8.41
C ILE A 35 -33.83 -19.38 8.77
N SER A 36 -33.35 -19.55 9.98
CA SER A 36 -32.42 -20.64 10.36
C SER A 36 -33.00 -22.07 10.39
N ALA A 37 -34.31 -22.26 10.33
CA ALA A 37 -34.91 -23.58 10.61
C ALA A 37 -34.99 -24.54 9.39
N LYS A 38 -34.66 -24.10 8.15
CA LYS A 38 -34.83 -24.94 6.94
C LYS A 38 -33.57 -25.23 6.14
N VAL A 39 -32.39 -24.64 6.50
CA VAL A 39 -31.12 -24.90 5.82
C VAL A 39 -30.22 -25.87 6.61
N VAL A 40 -30.62 -26.22 7.83
CA VAL A 40 -29.88 -27.13 8.73
C VAL A 40 -30.16 -28.58 8.34
N GLY A 41 -29.38 -29.12 7.40
CA GLY A 41 -29.53 -30.51 7.01
C GLY A 41 -28.24 -31.29 6.76
N HIS A 42 -27.09 -30.61 6.65
CA HIS A 42 -25.84 -31.32 6.37
C HIS A 42 -24.73 -30.77 7.27
N GLY A 43 -24.31 -31.59 8.23
CA GLY A 43 -23.05 -31.36 8.96
C GLY A 43 -21.85 -31.34 8.01
N PRO A 44 -20.65 -30.92 8.48
CA PRO A 44 -19.46 -30.86 7.64
C PRO A 44 -19.23 -32.16 6.90
N SER A 45 -18.92 -32.10 5.61
CA SER A 45 -18.64 -33.25 4.74
C SER A 45 -17.54 -34.12 5.38
N ILE A 46 -17.63 -35.46 5.21
CA ILE A 46 -16.62 -36.41 5.72
C ILE A 46 -15.21 -36.04 5.23
N LYS A 47 -15.08 -35.54 3.99
CA LYS A 47 -13.81 -35.04 3.44
C LYS A 47 -13.28 -33.79 4.14
N SER A 48 -14.15 -32.92 4.66
CA SER A 48 -13.71 -31.69 5.34
C SER A 48 -13.19 -31.94 6.77
N LYS A 49 -13.43 -33.11 7.36
CA LYS A 49 -12.97 -33.47 8.71
C LYS A 49 -11.45 -33.73 8.81
N SER A 50 -10.80 -34.08 7.67
CA SER A 50 -9.36 -34.30 7.61
C SER A 50 -8.56 -33.08 7.11
N MET A 51 -9.23 -32.01 6.74
CA MET A 51 -8.61 -30.78 6.22
C MET A 51 -8.36 -29.77 7.31
N THR A 52 -7.27 -29.00 7.19
CA THR A 52 -7.02 -27.85 8.07
C THR A 52 -8.03 -26.72 7.78
N THR A 53 -8.11 -25.75 8.67
CA THR A 53 -9.02 -24.60 8.48
C THR A 53 -8.68 -23.81 7.21
N ALA A 54 -7.38 -23.64 6.91
CA ALA A 54 -6.89 -22.98 5.72
C ALA A 54 -7.29 -23.74 4.44
N GLN A 55 -7.12 -25.06 4.41
CA GLN A 55 -7.52 -25.90 3.28
C GLN A 55 -9.04 -25.86 3.03
N ARG A 56 -9.84 -25.89 4.11
CA ARG A 56 -11.29 -25.78 3.98
C ARG A 56 -11.73 -24.43 3.44
N LEU A 57 -11.05 -23.35 3.88
CA LEU A 57 -11.31 -22.01 3.37
C LEU A 57 -11.01 -21.93 1.88
N LYS A 58 -9.82 -22.39 1.45
CA LYS A 58 -9.46 -22.47 0.03
C LYS A 58 -10.50 -23.19 -0.80
N CYS A 59 -10.88 -24.42 -0.43
CA CYS A 59 -11.88 -25.21 -1.15
C CYS A 59 -13.27 -24.53 -1.18
N ALA A 60 -13.66 -23.84 -0.12
CA ALA A 60 -14.90 -23.09 -0.11
C ALA A 60 -14.88 -21.93 -1.12
N LEU A 61 -13.75 -21.21 -1.22
CA LEU A 61 -13.60 -20.10 -2.17
C LEU A 61 -13.57 -20.59 -3.62
N GLU A 62 -12.92 -21.72 -3.88
CA GLU A 62 -12.91 -22.37 -5.21
C GLU A 62 -14.33 -22.79 -5.64
N GLU A 63 -15.10 -23.42 -4.75
CA GLU A 63 -16.48 -23.86 -5.04
C GLU A 63 -17.44 -22.68 -5.23
N LEU A 64 -17.19 -21.55 -4.58
CA LEU A 64 -18.00 -20.33 -4.72
C LEU A 64 -17.74 -19.58 -6.05
N GLY A 65 -16.63 -19.91 -6.72
CA GLY A 65 -16.33 -19.44 -8.07
C GLY A 65 -15.53 -18.14 -8.17
N PRO A 66 -15.49 -17.51 -9.36
CA PRO A 66 -14.50 -16.50 -9.74
C PRO A 66 -14.37 -15.33 -8.76
N THR A 67 -15.48 -14.77 -8.29
CA THR A 67 -15.47 -13.67 -7.30
C THR A 67 -14.70 -14.05 -6.03
N TYR A 68 -14.96 -15.24 -5.51
CA TYR A 68 -14.38 -15.71 -4.26
C TYR A 68 -12.94 -16.19 -4.44
N ILE A 69 -12.58 -16.71 -5.61
CA ILE A 69 -11.19 -16.97 -5.98
C ILE A 69 -10.39 -15.67 -5.94
N LYS A 70 -10.88 -14.60 -6.56
CA LYS A 70 -10.25 -13.27 -6.51
C LYS A 70 -10.15 -12.71 -5.09
N ILE A 71 -11.22 -12.85 -4.30
CA ILE A 71 -11.18 -12.47 -2.88
C ILE A 71 -10.08 -13.23 -2.16
N GLY A 72 -9.97 -14.55 -2.37
CA GLY A 72 -8.92 -15.35 -1.78
C GLY A 72 -7.51 -14.93 -2.21
N GLN A 73 -7.32 -14.57 -3.47
CA GLN A 73 -6.06 -14.00 -3.99
C GLN A 73 -5.74 -12.65 -3.34
N ILE A 74 -6.72 -11.76 -3.17
CA ILE A 74 -6.56 -10.51 -2.42
C ILE A 74 -6.17 -10.80 -0.97
N LEU A 75 -6.88 -11.72 -0.30
CA LEU A 75 -6.58 -12.09 1.09
C LEU A 75 -5.20 -12.74 1.24
N SER A 76 -4.73 -13.51 0.25
CA SER A 76 -3.39 -14.10 0.25
C SER A 76 -2.26 -13.05 0.30
N THR A 77 -2.56 -11.80 0.00
CA THR A 77 -1.60 -10.70 0.08
C THR A 77 -1.52 -10.06 1.47
N ARG A 78 -2.48 -10.35 2.35
CA ARG A 78 -2.66 -9.68 3.63
C ARG A 78 -1.96 -10.46 4.76
N LYS A 79 -0.62 -10.60 4.65
CA LYS A 79 0.24 -11.20 5.68
C LYS A 79 0.24 -10.43 7.00
N ASP A 80 -0.23 -9.19 6.97
CA ASP A 80 -0.47 -8.35 8.15
C ASP A 80 -1.68 -8.80 8.97
N ILE A 81 -2.60 -9.56 8.36
CA ILE A 81 -3.86 -10.01 8.98
C ILE A 81 -3.85 -11.52 9.24
N PHE A 82 -3.46 -12.31 8.24
CA PHE A 82 -3.57 -13.77 8.26
C PHE A 82 -2.22 -14.43 8.55
N ASP A 83 -2.27 -15.61 9.16
CA ASP A 83 -1.09 -16.43 9.42
C ASP A 83 -0.57 -17.11 8.14
N ASP A 84 0.65 -17.66 8.24
CA ASP A 84 1.36 -18.23 7.11
C ASP A 84 0.65 -19.46 6.53
N GLU A 85 -0.12 -20.23 7.35
CA GLU A 85 -0.88 -21.38 6.89
C GLU A 85 -2.03 -20.96 5.98
N ILE A 86 -2.80 -19.96 6.38
CA ILE A 86 -3.91 -19.42 5.58
C ILE A 86 -3.37 -18.79 4.30
N ILE A 87 -2.34 -17.95 4.40
CA ILE A 87 -1.70 -17.31 3.24
C ILE A 87 -1.20 -18.37 2.26
N GLY A 88 -0.49 -19.42 2.76
CA GLY A 88 0.07 -20.49 1.95
C GLY A 88 -1.00 -21.31 1.20
N GLU A 89 -2.16 -21.51 1.79
CA GLU A 89 -3.27 -22.19 1.08
C GLU A 89 -3.99 -21.26 0.11
N LEU A 90 -4.25 -19.99 0.47
CA LEU A 90 -4.90 -19.03 -0.40
C LEU A 90 -4.05 -18.66 -1.63
N SER A 91 -2.73 -18.66 -1.51
CA SER A 91 -1.82 -18.39 -2.64
C SER A 91 -1.83 -19.50 -3.71
N LYS A 92 -2.41 -20.68 -3.41
CA LYS A 92 -2.61 -21.76 -4.38
C LYS A 92 -3.86 -21.61 -5.23
N LEU A 93 -4.70 -20.61 -4.95
CA LEU A 93 -5.91 -20.33 -5.75
C LEU A 93 -5.49 -19.88 -7.15
N ARG A 94 -5.97 -20.60 -8.17
CA ARG A 94 -5.67 -20.32 -9.59
C ARG A 94 -6.88 -19.72 -10.28
N ASP A 95 -6.62 -18.91 -11.30
CA ASP A 95 -7.63 -18.32 -12.17
C ASP A 95 -8.10 -19.30 -13.28
N ASP A 96 -7.95 -20.60 -13.08
CA ASP A 96 -8.33 -21.61 -14.05
C ASP A 96 -9.85 -21.80 -14.03
N VAL A 97 -10.53 -21.12 -14.93
CA VAL A 97 -11.99 -21.10 -15.04
C VAL A 97 -12.39 -21.60 -16.43
N GLU A 98 -13.47 -22.40 -16.49
CA GLU A 98 -14.01 -22.89 -17.75
C GLU A 98 -14.25 -21.76 -18.77
N MET A 99 -13.92 -22.02 -20.03
CA MET A 99 -14.17 -21.10 -21.13
C MET A 99 -15.68 -20.92 -21.32
N PHE A 100 -16.09 -19.71 -21.71
CA PHE A 100 -17.46 -19.44 -22.11
C PHE A 100 -17.58 -19.39 -23.64
N ASP A 101 -18.80 -19.46 -24.12
CA ASP A 101 -19.14 -19.59 -25.54
C ASP A 101 -18.56 -18.47 -26.40
N ASN A 102 -17.93 -18.82 -27.53
CA ASN A 102 -17.26 -17.89 -28.43
C ASN A 102 -18.24 -16.94 -29.13
N ASP A 103 -19.47 -17.39 -29.46
CA ASP A 103 -20.45 -16.52 -30.10
C ASP A 103 -20.90 -15.43 -29.15
N ILE A 104 -21.00 -15.75 -27.87
CA ILE A 104 -21.26 -14.75 -26.81
C ILE A 104 -20.09 -13.76 -26.69
N ALA A 105 -18.84 -14.25 -26.75
CA ALA A 105 -17.67 -13.37 -26.71
C ALA A 105 -17.66 -12.40 -27.89
N MET A 106 -17.92 -12.89 -29.10
CA MET A 106 -17.97 -12.06 -30.30
C MET A 106 -19.12 -11.05 -30.28
N SER A 107 -20.28 -11.43 -29.72
CA SER A 107 -21.38 -10.50 -29.50
C SER A 107 -21.00 -9.34 -28.54
N ILE A 108 -20.32 -9.67 -27.45
CA ILE A 108 -19.83 -8.64 -26.50
C ILE A 108 -18.81 -7.73 -27.19
N LEU A 109 -17.91 -8.30 -28.00
CA LEU A 109 -16.91 -7.52 -28.75
C LEU A 109 -17.59 -6.50 -29.68
N GLU A 110 -18.56 -6.94 -30.48
CA GLU A 110 -19.27 -6.06 -31.43
C GLU A 110 -20.14 -5.01 -30.72
N GLU A 111 -20.78 -5.38 -29.60
CA GLU A 111 -21.52 -4.42 -28.76
C GLU A 111 -20.63 -3.31 -28.21
N GLU A 112 -19.43 -3.66 -27.74
CA GLU A 112 -18.52 -2.70 -27.11
C GLU A 112 -17.71 -1.85 -28.13
N LEU A 113 -17.57 -2.34 -29.36
CA LEU A 113 -16.93 -1.59 -30.47
C LEU A 113 -17.86 -0.61 -31.16
N ASP A 114 -19.18 -0.69 -30.94
CA ASP A 114 -20.21 0.05 -31.67
C ASP A 114 -20.13 -0.13 -33.20
N CYS A 115 -19.47 -1.18 -33.69
CA CYS A 115 -19.35 -1.51 -35.10
C CYS A 115 -19.10 -3.01 -35.30
N PRO A 116 -19.37 -3.55 -36.51
CA PRO A 116 -19.00 -4.91 -36.86
C PRO A 116 -17.49 -5.16 -36.68
N LYS A 117 -17.12 -6.28 -36.09
CA LYS A 117 -15.72 -6.63 -35.82
C LYS A 117 -14.82 -6.60 -37.07
N ASP A 118 -15.38 -6.93 -38.24
CA ASP A 118 -14.64 -6.95 -39.51
C ASP A 118 -14.22 -5.56 -40.00
N GLN A 119 -14.77 -4.49 -39.40
CA GLN A 119 -14.32 -3.11 -39.67
C GLN A 119 -13.09 -2.73 -38.86
N VAL A 120 -12.71 -3.52 -37.87
CA VAL A 120 -11.54 -3.25 -37.02
C VAL A 120 -10.49 -4.34 -37.18
N PHE A 121 -10.93 -5.59 -37.28
CA PHE A 121 -10.04 -6.75 -37.32
C PHE A 121 -10.12 -7.47 -38.67
N SER A 122 -8.95 -7.78 -39.25
CA SER A 122 -8.82 -8.65 -40.44
C SER A 122 -8.87 -10.13 -40.07
N TYR A 123 -8.60 -10.48 -38.82
CA TYR A 123 -8.61 -11.83 -38.29
C TYR A 123 -8.86 -11.82 -36.80
N ILE A 124 -9.64 -12.79 -36.30
CA ILE A 124 -9.79 -13.11 -34.86
C ILE A 124 -9.75 -14.63 -34.75
N SER A 125 -9.02 -15.17 -33.76
CA SER A 125 -8.96 -16.63 -33.52
C SER A 125 -10.34 -17.19 -33.16
N GLN A 126 -10.64 -18.39 -33.63
CA GLN A 126 -11.91 -19.07 -33.34
C GLN A 126 -12.01 -19.53 -31.89
N GLU A 127 -10.89 -19.84 -31.27
CA GLU A 127 -10.81 -20.25 -29.87
C GLU A 127 -9.96 -19.24 -29.08
N PRO A 128 -10.26 -19.03 -27.78
CA PRO A 128 -9.45 -18.20 -26.93
C PRO A 128 -8.07 -18.84 -26.70
N ILE A 129 -7.03 -18.04 -26.66
CA ILE A 129 -5.67 -18.49 -26.35
C ILE A 129 -5.42 -18.64 -24.84
N ALA A 130 -6.26 -17.99 -24.02
CA ALA A 130 -6.23 -18.10 -22.56
C ALA A 130 -7.60 -17.77 -21.97
N ALA A 131 -7.90 -18.37 -20.82
CA ALA A 131 -9.05 -18.01 -19.99
C ALA A 131 -8.56 -17.52 -18.62
N ALA A 132 -9.19 -16.48 -18.12
CA ALA A 132 -8.97 -15.91 -16.79
C ALA A 132 -10.27 -15.90 -15.99
N SER A 133 -10.19 -15.63 -14.68
CA SER A 133 -11.36 -15.59 -13.79
C SER A 133 -12.46 -14.66 -14.28
N ILE A 134 -12.13 -13.53 -14.87
CA ILE A 134 -13.08 -12.51 -15.31
C ILE A 134 -13.25 -12.38 -16.81
N GLY A 135 -12.48 -13.12 -17.65
CA GLY A 135 -12.55 -12.98 -19.10
C GLY A 135 -11.76 -14.02 -19.86
N GLN A 136 -11.76 -13.88 -21.19
CA GLN A 136 -11.00 -14.69 -22.13
C GLN A 136 -10.14 -13.81 -23.01
N VAL A 137 -9.03 -14.35 -23.54
CA VAL A 137 -8.08 -13.65 -24.40
C VAL A 137 -8.08 -14.32 -25.77
N TYR A 138 -8.25 -13.53 -26.82
CA TYR A 138 -8.25 -13.96 -28.22
C TYR A 138 -7.05 -13.34 -28.95
N GLU A 139 -6.46 -14.09 -29.86
CA GLU A 139 -5.52 -13.54 -30.81
C GLU A 139 -6.29 -12.87 -31.96
N ALA A 140 -5.81 -11.69 -32.39
CA ALA A 140 -6.42 -10.99 -33.51
C ALA A 140 -5.37 -10.22 -34.33
N ARG A 141 -5.81 -9.72 -35.49
CA ARG A 141 -5.01 -8.84 -36.33
C ARG A 141 -5.86 -7.66 -36.76
N LEU A 142 -5.36 -6.46 -36.56
CA LEU A 142 -6.02 -5.24 -37.05
C LEU A 142 -5.98 -5.17 -38.60
N LEU A 143 -6.83 -4.30 -39.18
CA LEU A 143 -6.85 -4.08 -40.63
C LEU A 143 -5.52 -3.57 -41.21
N ASP A 144 -4.73 -2.86 -40.39
CA ASP A 144 -3.38 -2.39 -40.76
C ASP A 144 -2.30 -3.47 -40.64
N GLY A 145 -2.66 -4.70 -40.26
CA GLY A 145 -1.78 -5.85 -40.16
C GLY A 145 -1.11 -6.07 -38.81
N ARG A 146 -1.26 -5.16 -37.84
CA ARG A 146 -0.69 -5.33 -36.49
C ARG A 146 -1.32 -6.51 -35.78
N LYS A 147 -0.48 -7.34 -35.15
CA LYS A 147 -0.91 -8.45 -34.31
C LYS A 147 -1.32 -7.94 -32.94
N VAL A 148 -2.50 -8.32 -32.47
CA VAL A 148 -3.05 -7.88 -31.19
C VAL A 148 -3.64 -9.04 -30.42
N VAL A 149 -3.87 -8.84 -29.13
CA VAL A 149 -4.72 -9.69 -28.30
C VAL A 149 -5.90 -8.88 -27.81
N ILE A 150 -7.05 -9.56 -27.71
CA ILE A 150 -8.30 -8.97 -27.23
C ILE A 150 -8.68 -9.71 -25.95
N LYS A 151 -8.67 -9.00 -24.80
CA LYS A 151 -9.28 -9.50 -23.56
C LYS A 151 -10.76 -9.16 -23.60
N ILE A 152 -11.65 -10.16 -23.48
CA ILE A 152 -13.12 -10.00 -23.48
C ILE A 152 -13.64 -10.46 -22.13
N GLN A 153 -14.42 -9.62 -21.46
CA GLN A 153 -14.96 -9.89 -20.14
C GLN A 153 -16.06 -10.96 -20.20
N ARG A 154 -16.10 -11.81 -19.17
CA ARG A 154 -17.12 -12.87 -19.02
C ARG A 154 -18.52 -12.26 -18.88
N PRO A 155 -19.53 -12.82 -19.60
CA PRO A 155 -20.89 -12.32 -19.53
C PRO A 155 -21.45 -12.43 -18.10
N GLY A 156 -22.13 -11.37 -17.65
CA GLY A 156 -22.80 -11.35 -16.35
C GLY A 156 -21.90 -11.26 -15.12
N ILE A 157 -20.56 -11.28 -15.26
CA ILE A 157 -19.62 -11.28 -14.12
C ILE A 157 -19.78 -10.04 -13.23
N GLU A 158 -20.04 -8.87 -13.81
CA GLU A 158 -20.27 -7.65 -13.04
C GLU A 158 -21.45 -7.77 -12.08
N SER A 159 -22.55 -8.36 -12.53
CA SER A 159 -23.74 -8.56 -11.69
C SER A 159 -23.48 -9.57 -10.56
N THR A 160 -22.69 -10.61 -10.84
CA THR A 160 -22.30 -11.63 -9.86
C THR A 160 -21.39 -11.01 -8.79
N ILE A 161 -20.34 -10.29 -9.18
CA ILE A 161 -19.42 -9.62 -8.26
C ILE A 161 -20.17 -8.61 -7.38
N LYS A 162 -21.06 -7.79 -7.95
CA LYS A 162 -21.87 -6.83 -7.17
C LYS A 162 -22.79 -7.53 -6.16
N ALA A 163 -23.37 -8.68 -6.54
CA ALA A 163 -24.18 -9.47 -5.62
C ALA A 163 -23.33 -10.02 -4.46
N ASP A 164 -22.19 -10.62 -4.79
CA ASP A 164 -21.27 -11.20 -3.82
C ASP A 164 -20.72 -10.14 -2.84
N ILE A 165 -20.31 -8.96 -3.34
CA ILE A 165 -19.88 -7.82 -2.50
C ILE A 165 -21.01 -7.38 -1.57
N SER A 166 -22.25 -7.28 -2.06
CA SER A 166 -23.40 -6.91 -1.23
C SER A 166 -23.64 -7.90 -0.10
N ILE A 167 -23.48 -9.20 -0.39
CA ILE A 167 -23.59 -10.26 0.63
C ILE A 167 -22.44 -10.17 1.64
N LEU A 168 -21.21 -9.97 1.17
CA LEU A 168 -20.04 -9.82 2.04
C LEU A 168 -20.15 -8.60 2.97
N LYS A 169 -20.66 -7.47 2.49
CA LYS A 169 -20.94 -6.29 3.36
C LYS A 169 -21.91 -6.60 4.47
N ASN A 170 -22.96 -7.39 4.18
CA ASN A 170 -23.91 -7.82 5.20
C ASN A 170 -23.26 -8.78 6.22
N ILE A 171 -22.39 -9.67 5.75
CA ILE A 171 -21.58 -10.56 6.61
C ILE A 171 -20.66 -9.72 7.51
N GLY A 172 -19.92 -8.79 6.94
CA GLY A 172 -18.96 -7.95 7.65
C GLY A 172 -19.61 -7.12 8.75
N SER A 173 -20.75 -6.48 8.47
CA SER A 173 -21.48 -5.69 9.46
C SER A 173 -21.96 -6.55 10.65
N SER A 174 -22.30 -7.82 10.41
CA SER A 174 -22.70 -8.77 11.46
C SER A 174 -21.50 -9.27 12.27
N LEU A 175 -20.31 -9.32 11.67
CA LEU A 175 -19.07 -9.74 12.33
C LEU A 175 -18.41 -8.61 13.13
N ASN A 176 -18.80 -7.36 12.96
CA ASN A 176 -18.28 -6.21 13.72
C ASN A 176 -18.47 -6.34 15.24
N SER A 177 -19.40 -7.18 15.71
CA SER A 177 -19.53 -7.52 17.13
C SER A 177 -18.32 -8.30 17.69
N ILE A 178 -17.45 -8.85 16.83
CA ILE A 178 -16.24 -9.60 17.18
C ILE A 178 -15.00 -8.68 17.24
N LYS A 179 -15.14 -7.38 16.97
CA LYS A 179 -14.04 -6.38 16.98
C LYS A 179 -13.11 -6.46 18.21
N LYS A 180 -13.56 -6.98 19.33
CA LYS A 180 -12.76 -7.02 20.57
C LYS A 180 -11.62 -8.04 20.54
N ASP A 181 -11.73 -9.10 19.73
CA ASP A 181 -10.77 -10.21 19.80
C ASP A 181 -9.67 -10.15 18.72
N PHE A 182 -9.94 -9.56 17.55
CA PHE A 182 -9.01 -9.63 16.39
C PHE A 182 -8.40 -8.30 15.95
N ASN A 183 -8.80 -7.17 16.52
CA ASN A 183 -8.33 -5.82 16.10
C ASN A 183 -8.42 -5.56 14.57
N LEU A 184 -9.26 -6.33 13.87
CA LEU A 184 -9.47 -6.28 12.44
C LEU A 184 -10.72 -5.46 12.12
N ASP A 185 -10.59 -4.44 11.29
CA ASP A 185 -11.74 -3.74 10.74
C ASP A 185 -12.25 -4.49 9.50
N VAL A 186 -13.18 -5.43 9.72
CA VAL A 186 -13.76 -6.26 8.66
C VAL A 186 -14.47 -5.40 7.61
N GLU A 187 -15.07 -4.28 7.98
CA GLU A 187 -15.72 -3.36 7.04
C GLU A 187 -14.70 -2.67 6.14
N GLU A 188 -13.58 -2.23 6.69
CA GLU A 188 -12.49 -1.63 5.92
C GLU A 188 -11.90 -2.64 4.94
N LEU A 189 -11.64 -3.87 5.38
CA LEU A 189 -11.15 -4.96 4.53
C LEU A 189 -12.11 -5.26 3.37
N ILE A 190 -13.41 -5.36 3.64
CA ILE A 190 -14.42 -5.62 2.60
C ILE A 190 -14.49 -4.43 1.62
N LYS A 191 -14.34 -3.20 2.10
CA LYS A 191 -14.29 -2.01 1.25
C LYS A 191 -13.05 -2.02 0.34
N GLU A 192 -11.90 -2.41 0.86
CA GLU A 192 -10.69 -2.58 0.03
C GLU A 192 -10.89 -3.64 -1.05
N MET A 193 -11.45 -4.81 -0.69
CA MET A 193 -11.78 -5.87 -1.64
C MET A 193 -12.76 -5.39 -2.73
N GLU A 194 -13.82 -4.66 -2.34
CA GLU A 194 -14.77 -4.07 -3.27
C GLU A 194 -14.07 -3.18 -4.29
N ILE A 195 -13.21 -2.27 -3.83
CA ILE A 195 -12.48 -1.35 -4.71
C ILE A 195 -11.60 -2.14 -5.69
N GLN A 196 -10.91 -3.16 -5.22
CA GLN A 196 -10.03 -3.98 -6.08
C GLN A 196 -10.84 -4.78 -7.10
N LEU A 197 -11.90 -5.47 -6.68
CA LEU A 197 -12.76 -6.25 -7.57
C LEU A 197 -13.46 -5.37 -8.63
N LEU A 198 -13.93 -4.17 -8.25
CA LEU A 198 -14.55 -3.25 -9.19
C LEU A 198 -13.54 -2.66 -10.19
N ARG A 199 -12.27 -2.49 -9.80
CA ARG A 199 -11.20 -2.08 -10.72
C ARG A 199 -10.87 -3.16 -11.74
N GLU A 200 -10.84 -4.44 -11.34
CA GLU A 200 -10.63 -5.55 -12.26
C GLU A 200 -11.77 -5.71 -13.28
N LEU A 201 -12.99 -5.28 -12.94
CA LEU A 201 -14.12 -5.27 -13.85
C LEU A 201 -14.08 -4.15 -14.90
N ASP A 202 -13.12 -3.27 -14.85
CA ASP A 202 -13.06 -2.15 -15.78
C ASP A 202 -11.69 -2.14 -16.49
N TYR A 203 -11.64 -2.74 -17.67
CA TYR A 203 -10.43 -2.81 -18.48
C TYR A 203 -9.87 -1.44 -18.91
N LYS A 204 -10.66 -0.35 -18.77
CA LYS A 204 -10.12 1.00 -18.92
C LYS A 204 -9.05 1.32 -17.88
N PHE A 205 -9.18 0.80 -16.63
CA PHE A 205 -8.13 0.95 -15.63
C PHE A 205 -6.85 0.22 -16.04
N GLU A 206 -6.97 -1.01 -16.52
CA GLU A 206 -5.82 -1.78 -17.02
C GLU A 206 -5.16 -1.06 -18.21
N SER A 207 -5.96 -0.53 -19.14
CA SER A 207 -5.50 0.28 -20.27
C SER A 207 -4.71 1.52 -19.82
N VAL A 208 -5.26 2.32 -18.90
CA VAL A 208 -4.59 3.52 -18.37
C VAL A 208 -3.28 3.16 -17.69
N ASN A 209 -3.25 2.06 -16.94
CA ASN A 209 -2.05 1.56 -16.27
C ASN A 209 -0.97 1.15 -17.30
N GLY A 210 -1.34 0.38 -18.33
CA GLY A 210 -0.43 -0.03 -19.40
C GLY A 210 0.14 1.16 -20.16
N VAL A 211 -0.70 2.12 -20.54
CA VAL A 211 -0.26 3.36 -21.19
C VAL A 211 0.71 4.15 -20.30
N LYS A 212 0.45 4.21 -18.99
CA LYS A 212 1.33 4.91 -18.05
C LYS A 212 2.69 4.21 -17.89
N LEU A 213 2.69 2.88 -17.76
CA LEU A 213 3.94 2.08 -17.76
C LEU A 213 4.69 2.23 -19.08
N GLY A 214 3.99 2.19 -20.22
CA GLY A 214 4.59 2.44 -21.54
C GLY A 214 5.30 3.79 -21.64
N LYS A 215 4.75 4.85 -21.02
CA LYS A 215 5.41 6.16 -20.94
C LYS A 215 6.67 6.13 -20.06
N ILE A 216 6.65 5.40 -18.94
CA ILE A 216 7.79 5.25 -18.01
C ILE A 216 8.97 4.57 -18.74
N PHE A 217 8.67 3.56 -19.57
CA PHE A 217 9.67 2.74 -20.26
C PHE A 217 9.86 3.06 -21.73
N LYS A 218 9.27 4.16 -22.24
CA LYS A 218 9.30 4.53 -23.67
C LYS A 218 10.69 4.48 -24.32
N ASN A 219 11.73 4.85 -23.57
CA ASN A 219 13.11 4.90 -24.06
C ASN A 219 13.98 3.78 -23.43
N SER A 220 13.38 2.76 -22.89
CA SER A 220 14.13 1.64 -22.30
C SER A 220 14.62 0.69 -23.39
N SER A 221 15.90 0.34 -23.33
CA SER A 221 16.47 -0.74 -24.14
C SER A 221 16.29 -2.13 -23.54
N GLU A 222 15.76 -2.23 -22.31
CA GLU A 222 15.67 -3.48 -21.54
C GLU A 222 14.23 -3.90 -21.29
N ILE A 223 13.28 -2.95 -21.25
CA ILE A 223 11.87 -3.21 -20.94
C ILE A 223 10.99 -2.85 -22.12
N PHE A 224 10.06 -3.73 -22.43
CA PHE A 224 9.02 -3.55 -23.42
C PHE A 224 7.64 -3.55 -22.76
N ILE A 225 6.81 -2.58 -23.11
CA ILE A 225 5.41 -2.51 -22.72
C ILE A 225 4.60 -2.48 -24.00
N PRO A 226 3.68 -3.45 -24.23
CA PRO A 226 2.87 -3.50 -25.43
C PRO A 226 2.00 -2.25 -25.59
N GLU A 227 1.81 -1.82 -26.83
CA GLU A 227 0.91 -0.71 -27.13
C GLU A 227 -0.53 -1.08 -26.78
N ILE A 228 -1.22 -0.18 -26.10
CA ILE A 228 -2.64 -0.31 -25.79
C ILE A 228 -3.44 0.50 -26.80
N PHE A 229 -4.37 -0.15 -27.49
CA PHE A 229 -5.24 0.49 -28.47
C PHE A 229 -6.47 1.05 -27.79
N SER A 230 -6.34 2.26 -27.24
CA SER A 230 -7.40 2.89 -26.43
C SER A 230 -8.69 3.12 -27.20
N ASP A 231 -8.60 3.33 -28.53
CA ASP A 231 -9.77 3.55 -29.40
C ASP A 231 -10.64 2.31 -29.54
N TYR A 232 -10.05 1.12 -29.32
CA TYR A 232 -10.73 -0.18 -29.37
C TYR A 232 -10.90 -0.80 -27.97
N THR A 233 -10.65 -0.01 -26.92
CA THR A 233 -10.72 -0.48 -25.52
C THR A 233 -11.90 0.15 -24.82
N SER A 234 -12.74 -0.66 -24.20
CA SER A 234 -13.90 -0.26 -23.42
C SER A 234 -13.81 -0.77 -21.98
N LYS A 235 -14.92 -0.70 -21.25
CA LYS A 235 -15.01 -1.33 -19.92
C LYS A 235 -14.88 -2.84 -19.96
N LYS A 236 -15.41 -3.50 -21.03
CA LYS A 236 -15.50 -4.96 -21.13
C LYS A 236 -14.51 -5.58 -22.12
N ILE A 237 -13.83 -4.77 -22.94
CA ILE A 237 -12.81 -5.25 -23.87
C ILE A 237 -11.53 -4.44 -23.73
N LEU A 238 -10.38 -5.13 -23.83
CA LEU A 238 -9.05 -4.51 -23.90
C LEU A 238 -8.33 -5.02 -25.13
N VAL A 239 -7.88 -4.11 -25.98
CA VAL A 239 -7.08 -4.44 -27.17
C VAL A 239 -5.66 -3.93 -26.96
N MET A 240 -4.69 -4.83 -27.04
CA MET A 240 -3.28 -4.49 -26.91
C MET A 240 -2.41 -5.27 -27.89
N GLU A 241 -1.23 -4.75 -28.16
CA GLU A 241 -0.23 -5.39 -29.00
C GLU A 241 0.09 -6.80 -28.50
N LYS A 242 0.14 -7.77 -29.42
CA LYS A 242 0.53 -9.15 -29.08
C LYS A 242 2.02 -9.20 -28.81
N VAL A 243 2.39 -9.64 -27.62
CA VAL A 243 3.78 -9.90 -27.27
C VAL A 243 4.20 -11.27 -27.80
N GLU A 244 5.26 -11.29 -28.62
CA GLU A 244 5.86 -12.52 -29.13
C GLU A 244 7.19 -12.76 -28.39
N GLY A 245 7.29 -13.86 -27.66
CA GLY A 245 8.43 -14.20 -26.84
C GLY A 245 8.21 -15.44 -25.99
N ILE A 246 9.15 -15.73 -25.12
CA ILE A 246 9.11 -16.86 -24.19
C ILE A 246 8.55 -16.36 -22.86
N CYS A 247 7.46 -16.97 -22.40
CA CYS A 247 6.91 -16.72 -21.09
C CYS A 247 7.89 -17.16 -20.00
N LEU A 248 8.11 -16.34 -18.98
CA LEU A 248 9.05 -16.69 -17.90
C LEU A 248 8.62 -17.93 -17.11
N SER A 249 7.32 -18.25 -17.07
CA SER A 249 6.83 -19.49 -16.45
C SER A 249 7.21 -20.76 -17.21
N GLU A 250 7.58 -20.63 -18.48
CA GLU A 250 7.96 -21.73 -19.36
C GLU A 250 9.47 -21.81 -19.63
N LEU A 251 10.25 -20.94 -18.97
CA LEU A 251 11.67 -20.76 -19.24
C LEU A 251 12.48 -22.05 -19.08
N ASP A 252 12.07 -22.94 -18.19
CA ASP A 252 12.74 -24.23 -17.95
C ASP A 252 12.61 -25.21 -19.14
N GLN A 253 11.66 -24.98 -20.05
CA GLN A 253 11.51 -25.77 -21.28
C GLN A 253 12.53 -25.35 -22.35
N TYR A 254 13.19 -24.20 -22.17
CA TYR A 254 14.17 -23.65 -23.10
C TYR A 254 15.57 -23.75 -22.48
N ASN A 255 16.56 -24.09 -23.31
CA ASN A 255 17.95 -24.20 -22.86
C ASN A 255 18.62 -22.83 -22.77
N ILE A 256 18.25 -22.05 -21.76
CA ILE A 256 18.78 -20.71 -21.49
C ILE A 256 19.91 -20.83 -20.50
N ASP A 257 21.07 -20.24 -20.80
CA ASP A 257 22.22 -20.30 -19.90
C ASP A 257 22.06 -19.44 -18.63
N ASP A 258 22.86 -19.73 -17.62
CA ASP A 258 22.75 -19.06 -16.33
C ASP A 258 23.14 -17.57 -16.39
N GLN A 259 23.95 -17.15 -17.37
CA GLN A 259 24.30 -15.74 -17.55
C GLN A 259 23.10 -14.95 -18.06
N GLU A 260 22.36 -15.52 -19.01
CA GLU A 260 21.14 -14.91 -19.53
C GLU A 260 20.02 -14.90 -18.46
N LYS A 261 19.85 -16.00 -17.72
CA LYS A 261 18.92 -16.03 -16.56
C LYS A 261 19.23 -14.93 -15.56
N LYS A 262 20.51 -14.76 -15.20
CA LYS A 262 20.96 -13.69 -14.31
C LYS A 262 20.66 -12.31 -14.89
N ARG A 263 20.92 -12.10 -16.20
CA ARG A 263 20.64 -10.84 -16.89
C ARG A 263 19.14 -10.49 -16.81
N ILE A 264 18.26 -11.46 -17.07
CA ILE A 264 16.81 -11.29 -17.02
C ILE A 264 16.37 -10.87 -15.60
N VAL A 265 16.87 -11.56 -14.59
CA VAL A 265 16.59 -11.26 -13.19
C VAL A 265 17.05 -9.84 -12.83
N ASP A 266 18.27 -9.46 -13.21
CA ASP A 266 18.81 -8.12 -12.96
C ASP A 266 17.96 -7.03 -13.63
N ILE A 267 17.50 -7.25 -14.86
CA ILE A 267 16.57 -6.33 -15.56
C ILE A 267 15.26 -6.20 -14.79
N GLY A 268 14.65 -7.31 -14.39
CA GLY A 268 13.39 -7.32 -13.64
C GLY A 268 13.50 -6.55 -12.32
N VAL A 269 14.56 -6.80 -11.56
CA VAL A 269 14.84 -6.11 -10.29
C VAL A 269 15.06 -4.60 -10.49
N ARG A 270 15.87 -4.20 -11.46
CA ARG A 270 16.11 -2.78 -11.77
C ARG A 270 14.83 -2.08 -12.22
N SER A 271 14.06 -2.75 -13.09
CA SER A 271 12.76 -2.27 -13.54
C SER A 271 11.81 -2.00 -12.37
N PHE A 272 11.71 -2.93 -11.43
CA PHE A 272 10.90 -2.79 -10.23
C PHE A 272 11.33 -1.59 -9.37
N PHE A 273 12.63 -1.45 -9.09
CA PHE A 273 13.11 -0.31 -8.30
C PHE A 273 12.85 1.03 -8.98
N ARG A 274 13.01 1.12 -10.30
CA ARG A 274 12.65 2.32 -11.05
C ARG A 274 11.17 2.66 -10.90
N GLN A 275 10.30 1.67 -11.06
CA GLN A 275 8.86 1.84 -10.91
C GLN A 275 8.49 2.28 -9.50
N ALA A 276 8.94 1.55 -8.46
CA ALA A 276 8.53 1.76 -7.08
C ALA A 276 9.19 2.99 -6.45
N MET A 277 10.50 3.14 -6.58
CA MET A 277 11.26 4.14 -5.83
C MET A 277 11.39 5.48 -6.54
N THR A 278 11.36 5.49 -7.90
CA THR A 278 11.47 6.73 -8.67
C THR A 278 10.12 7.26 -9.13
N CYS A 279 9.27 6.35 -9.64
CA CYS A 279 8.00 6.76 -10.23
C CYS A 279 6.84 6.69 -9.23
N GLY A 280 6.99 5.96 -8.12
CA GLY A 280 5.91 5.70 -7.16
C GLY A 280 4.71 4.97 -7.79
N PHE A 281 4.95 4.32 -8.93
CA PHE A 281 3.95 3.61 -9.72
C PHE A 281 4.57 2.32 -10.23
N PHE A 282 4.14 1.17 -9.70
CA PHE A 282 4.79 -0.10 -9.97
C PHE A 282 3.81 -1.23 -10.23
N HIS A 283 4.23 -2.18 -11.05
CA HIS A 283 3.53 -3.43 -11.28
C HIS A 283 3.54 -4.24 -9.98
N ALA A 284 2.36 -4.53 -9.44
CA ALA A 284 2.22 -5.14 -8.12
C ALA A 284 2.16 -6.68 -8.15
N ASP A 285 2.16 -7.27 -9.33
CA ASP A 285 2.13 -8.73 -9.51
C ASP A 285 3.12 -9.21 -10.59
N PRO A 286 4.46 -9.12 -10.35
CA PRO A 286 5.50 -9.56 -11.28
C PRO A 286 5.63 -11.10 -11.30
N HIS A 287 4.50 -11.79 -11.49
CA HIS A 287 4.46 -13.24 -11.61
C HIS A 287 5.10 -13.68 -12.94
N PRO A 288 5.81 -14.83 -13.00
CA PRO A 288 6.45 -15.29 -14.23
C PRO A 288 5.50 -15.43 -15.43
N GLY A 289 4.23 -15.74 -15.18
CA GLY A 289 3.19 -15.83 -16.23
C GLY A 289 2.82 -14.49 -16.87
N ASN A 290 3.17 -13.35 -16.22
CA ASN A 290 2.87 -12.01 -16.70
C ASN A 290 4.07 -11.34 -17.38
N MET A 291 5.18 -12.08 -17.54
CA MET A 291 6.44 -11.57 -18.09
C MET A 291 6.96 -12.44 -19.22
N TYR A 292 7.46 -11.81 -20.28
CA TYR A 292 7.98 -12.47 -21.48
C TYR A 292 9.38 -11.95 -21.81
N ILE A 293 10.25 -12.84 -22.29
CA ILE A 293 11.50 -12.45 -22.94
C ILE A 293 11.29 -12.44 -24.43
N LEU A 294 11.53 -11.28 -25.06
CA LEU A 294 11.46 -11.10 -26.49
C LEU A 294 12.72 -11.63 -27.18
N GLU A 295 12.66 -11.85 -28.51
CA GLU A 295 13.81 -12.28 -29.30
C GLU A 295 15.00 -11.30 -29.22
N ASP A 296 14.74 -10.01 -29.06
CA ASP A 296 15.77 -8.97 -28.89
C ASP A 296 16.33 -8.88 -27.45
N GLY A 297 15.88 -9.76 -26.55
CA GLY A 297 16.32 -9.87 -25.17
C GLY A 297 15.67 -8.88 -24.20
N ARG A 298 14.69 -8.06 -24.62
CA ARG A 298 13.93 -7.20 -23.71
C ARG A 298 12.95 -8.01 -22.87
N LEU A 299 12.71 -7.56 -21.65
CA LEU A 299 11.67 -8.09 -20.76
C LEU A 299 10.36 -7.35 -21.00
N ALA A 300 9.29 -8.07 -21.32
CA ALA A 300 7.95 -7.51 -21.54
C ALA A 300 7.02 -7.83 -20.37
N TYR A 301 6.13 -6.90 -20.02
CA TYR A 301 5.00 -7.08 -19.10
C TYR A 301 3.71 -7.10 -19.91
N ILE A 302 2.78 -8.02 -19.60
CA ILE A 302 1.54 -8.20 -20.37
C ILE A 302 0.25 -8.01 -19.59
N ASP A 303 0.29 -7.92 -18.27
CA ASP A 303 -0.85 -7.67 -17.41
C ASP A 303 -0.65 -6.36 -16.63
N PHE A 304 -1.66 -5.50 -16.61
CA PHE A 304 -1.62 -4.20 -15.93
C PHE A 304 -2.78 -4.01 -14.96
N GLY A 305 -3.45 -5.12 -14.61
CA GLY A 305 -4.60 -5.13 -13.70
C GLY A 305 -4.22 -4.73 -12.28
N MET A 306 -3.04 -5.16 -11.80
CA MET A 306 -2.56 -4.85 -10.46
C MET A 306 -1.40 -3.86 -10.48
N ILE A 307 -1.66 -2.63 -10.04
CA ILE A 307 -0.67 -1.57 -9.90
C ILE A 307 -0.63 -1.08 -8.45
N GLY A 308 0.58 -0.96 -7.92
CA GLY A 308 0.85 -0.31 -6.65
C GLY A 308 1.16 1.18 -6.85
N LEU A 309 0.66 1.99 -5.93
CA LEU A 309 0.92 3.43 -5.88
C LEU A 309 1.56 3.77 -4.54
N ILE A 310 2.69 4.46 -4.56
CA ILE A 310 3.34 4.97 -3.35
C ILE A 310 3.49 6.48 -3.51
N ASP A 311 2.92 7.24 -2.59
CA ASP A 311 3.11 8.67 -2.54
C ASP A 311 4.46 9.05 -1.92
N ASP A 312 4.90 10.30 -2.13
CA ASP A 312 6.20 10.78 -1.64
C ASP A 312 6.31 10.71 -0.10
N LYS A 313 5.20 10.86 0.62
CA LYS A 313 5.17 10.77 2.09
C LYS A 313 5.42 9.34 2.57
N THR A 314 4.69 8.38 2.00
CA THR A 314 4.85 6.95 2.32
C THR A 314 6.26 6.45 1.94
N LEU A 315 6.79 6.90 0.80
CA LEU A 315 8.16 6.60 0.38
C LEU A 315 9.19 7.21 1.36
N GLY A 316 8.92 8.43 1.85
CA GLY A 316 9.72 9.07 2.88
C GLY A 316 9.78 8.28 4.19
N PHE A 317 8.65 7.74 4.64
CA PHE A 317 8.60 6.86 5.81
C PHE A 317 9.37 5.55 5.58
N LEU A 318 9.18 4.89 4.43
CA LEU A 318 9.91 3.67 4.08
C LEU A 318 11.43 3.90 4.13
N ASN A 319 11.92 4.98 3.52
CA ASN A 319 13.33 5.33 3.53
C ASN A 319 13.84 5.57 4.96
N GLN A 320 13.06 6.26 5.81
CA GLN A 320 13.42 6.47 7.20
C GLN A 320 13.47 5.16 8.00
N LEU A 321 12.53 4.23 7.78
CA LEU A 321 12.53 2.91 8.41
C LEU A 321 13.77 2.11 7.99
N ILE A 322 14.11 2.07 6.70
CA ILE A 322 15.31 1.38 6.19
C ILE A 322 16.58 1.97 6.81
N ILE A 323 16.73 3.30 6.80
CA ILE A 323 17.90 3.97 7.39
C ILE A 323 17.97 3.75 8.91
N ALA A 324 16.85 3.79 9.60
CA ALA A 324 16.82 3.57 11.05
C ALA A 324 17.17 2.11 11.39
N SER A 325 16.72 1.14 10.61
CA SER A 325 17.02 -0.29 10.78
C SER A 325 18.50 -0.59 10.52
N THR A 326 19.08 -0.05 9.44
CA THR A 326 20.52 -0.19 9.14
C THR A 326 21.41 0.44 10.20
N ASN A 327 20.97 1.53 10.83
CA ASN A 327 21.69 2.19 11.92
C ASN A 327 21.35 1.62 13.31
N LYS A 328 20.55 0.54 13.39
CA LYS A 328 20.06 -0.06 14.65
C LYS A 328 19.38 0.95 15.58
N ASN A 329 18.75 2.00 15.02
CA ASN A 329 18.15 3.07 15.79
C ASN A 329 16.67 2.79 16.06
N ILE A 330 16.41 2.05 17.14
CA ILE A 330 15.06 1.61 17.54
C ILE A 330 14.15 2.81 17.87
N ASP A 331 14.68 3.85 18.53
CA ASP A 331 13.90 5.04 18.87
C ASP A 331 13.38 5.74 17.62
N LYS A 332 14.18 5.78 16.56
CA LYS A 332 13.76 6.35 15.29
C LYS A 332 12.72 5.48 14.59
N ILE A 333 12.85 4.15 14.66
CA ILE A 333 11.84 3.23 14.09
C ILE A 333 10.49 3.46 14.77
N VAL A 334 10.46 3.46 16.11
CA VAL A 334 9.23 3.68 16.89
C VAL A 334 8.61 5.03 16.55
N ARG A 335 9.43 6.10 16.45
CA ARG A 335 8.96 7.43 16.06
C ARG A 335 8.32 7.43 14.68
N VAL A 336 8.98 6.83 13.68
CA VAL A 336 8.44 6.76 12.31
C VAL A 336 7.12 5.98 12.27
N LEU A 337 7.01 4.87 13.00
CA LEU A 337 5.74 4.12 13.12
C LEU A 337 4.63 4.96 13.77
N THR A 338 4.98 5.83 14.73
CA THR A 338 4.03 6.78 15.33
C THR A 338 3.62 7.87 14.33
N ASP A 339 4.57 8.46 13.61
CA ASP A 339 4.33 9.52 12.61
C ASP A 339 3.50 9.02 11.42
N MET A 340 3.55 7.71 11.14
CA MET A 340 2.72 7.03 10.14
C MET A 340 1.29 6.74 10.61
N ASP A 341 0.96 7.04 11.88
CA ASP A 341 -0.28 6.63 12.53
C ASP A 341 -0.50 5.09 12.49
N ALA A 342 0.61 4.35 12.45
CA ALA A 342 0.59 2.89 12.37
C ALA A 342 0.37 2.21 13.73
N MET A 343 0.51 2.97 14.83
CA MET A 343 0.45 2.47 16.20
C MET A 343 -0.85 2.87 16.89
N SER A 344 -1.54 1.91 17.51
CA SER A 344 -2.69 2.21 18.37
C SER A 344 -2.24 2.77 19.72
N VAL A 345 -3.14 3.54 20.39
CA VAL A 345 -2.87 4.18 21.69
C VAL A 345 -2.50 3.17 22.79
N ASP A 346 -2.99 1.93 22.69
CA ASP A 346 -2.83 0.89 23.70
C ASP A 346 -1.59 0.00 23.51
N ILE A 347 -0.65 0.36 22.63
CA ILE A 347 0.56 -0.44 22.37
C ILE A 347 1.54 -0.35 23.54
N ASN A 348 1.98 -1.51 24.04
CA ASN A 348 3.07 -1.59 25.00
C ASN A 348 4.42 -1.27 24.31
N THR A 349 4.83 -0.01 24.39
CA THR A 349 6.03 0.52 23.73
C THR A 349 7.32 -0.16 24.22
N GLU A 350 7.39 -0.59 25.49
CA GLU A 350 8.58 -1.28 26.02
C GLU A 350 8.73 -2.69 25.43
N ALA A 351 7.63 -3.43 25.35
CA ALA A 351 7.62 -4.74 24.70
C ALA A 351 7.98 -4.60 23.21
N LEU A 352 7.40 -3.62 22.53
CA LEU A 352 7.71 -3.30 21.14
C LEU A 352 9.22 -3.02 20.93
N ARG A 353 9.82 -2.17 21.76
CA ARG A 353 11.26 -1.84 21.69
C ARG A 353 12.15 -3.05 21.89
N ARG A 354 11.84 -3.88 22.88
CA ARG A 354 12.59 -5.09 23.17
C ARG A 354 12.56 -6.05 21.97
N ASP A 355 11.38 -6.30 21.41
CA ASP A 355 11.20 -7.24 20.32
C ASP A 355 11.79 -6.69 19.00
N LEU A 356 11.76 -5.36 18.76
CA LEU A 356 12.49 -4.70 17.67
C LEU A 356 14.02 -4.88 17.82
N LEU A 357 14.54 -4.79 19.04
CA LEU A 357 15.94 -5.00 19.31
C LEU A 357 16.38 -6.41 18.91
N TYR A 358 15.59 -7.43 19.31
CA TYR A 358 15.86 -8.82 18.94
C TYR A 358 15.78 -9.03 17.42
N LEU A 359 14.76 -8.51 16.76
CA LEU A 359 14.58 -8.62 15.31
C LEU A 359 15.80 -8.05 14.57
N ILE A 360 16.21 -6.83 14.90
CA ILE A 360 17.32 -6.15 14.23
C ILE A 360 18.63 -6.89 14.49
N HIS A 361 18.91 -7.30 15.73
CA HIS A 361 20.15 -8.04 16.03
C HIS A 361 20.20 -9.39 15.32
N TYR A 362 19.09 -10.12 15.28
CA TYR A 362 19.03 -11.43 14.62
C TYR A 362 19.41 -11.32 13.14
N TYR A 363 18.82 -10.40 12.39
CA TYR A 363 19.07 -10.28 10.95
C TYR A 363 20.37 -9.56 10.61
N TYR A 364 20.89 -8.72 11.49
CA TYR A 364 22.12 -7.98 11.23
C TYR A 364 23.37 -8.88 11.23
N ASP A 365 23.35 -9.95 11.98
CA ASP A 365 24.48 -10.88 12.12
C ASP A 365 24.47 -11.99 11.07
N ILE A 366 23.42 -12.08 10.22
CA ILE A 366 23.34 -13.05 9.14
C ILE A 366 24.07 -12.49 7.91
N PRO A 367 24.99 -13.26 7.31
CA PRO A 367 25.66 -12.87 6.06
C PRO A 367 24.64 -12.62 4.94
N PHE A 368 24.87 -11.59 4.13
CA PHE A 368 23.95 -11.15 3.05
C PHE A 368 23.63 -12.23 2.01
N ASP A 369 24.56 -13.13 1.75
CA ASP A 369 24.40 -14.26 0.82
C ASP A 369 23.38 -15.30 1.31
N ARG A 370 23.11 -15.35 2.62
CA ARG A 370 22.15 -16.28 3.26
C ARG A 370 20.82 -15.61 3.64
N LEU A 371 20.73 -14.30 3.49
CA LEU A 371 19.50 -13.58 3.78
C LEU A 371 18.45 -13.84 2.68
N SER A 372 17.21 -14.05 3.11
CA SER A 372 16.01 -14.03 2.26
C SER A 372 15.20 -12.80 2.62
N ILE A 373 14.83 -12.01 1.61
CA ILE A 373 13.92 -10.87 1.84
C ILE A 373 12.56 -11.37 2.27
N THR A 374 12.13 -12.51 1.71
CA THR A 374 10.88 -13.15 2.10
C THR A 374 10.88 -13.46 3.60
N ASP A 375 11.93 -14.08 4.14
CA ASP A 375 12.02 -14.42 5.56
C ASP A 375 12.02 -13.15 6.44
N ILE A 376 12.75 -12.10 6.01
CA ILE A 376 12.79 -10.82 6.73
C ILE A 376 11.39 -10.19 6.75
N LEU A 377 10.71 -10.11 5.59
CA LEU A 377 9.39 -9.50 5.48
C LEU A 377 8.32 -10.31 6.23
N ASP A 378 8.41 -11.64 6.20
CA ASP A 378 7.50 -12.51 6.94
C ASP A 378 7.64 -12.30 8.46
N GLU A 379 8.87 -12.15 8.96
CA GLU A 379 9.10 -11.84 10.37
C GLU A 379 8.64 -10.41 10.72
N VAL A 380 8.86 -9.44 9.83
CA VAL A 380 8.34 -8.07 9.99
C VAL A 380 6.81 -8.08 10.03
N PHE A 381 6.13 -8.80 9.14
CA PHE A 381 4.67 -8.91 9.17
C PHE A 381 4.17 -9.64 10.44
N ARG A 382 4.88 -10.69 10.88
CA ARG A 382 4.57 -11.38 12.15
C ARG A 382 4.72 -10.44 13.35
N PHE A 383 5.81 -9.68 13.39
CA PHE A 383 6.07 -8.66 14.40
C PHE A 383 4.93 -7.62 14.43
N MET A 384 4.51 -7.14 13.27
CA MET A 384 3.40 -6.18 13.16
C MET A 384 2.09 -6.74 13.68
N ARG A 385 1.74 -7.98 13.32
CA ARG A 385 0.55 -8.66 13.86
C ARG A 385 0.58 -8.76 15.38
N ASN A 386 1.72 -9.21 15.93
CA ASN A 386 1.87 -9.40 17.38
C ASN A 386 1.73 -8.09 18.16
N HIS A 387 2.24 -7.00 17.61
CA HIS A 387 2.16 -5.66 18.21
C HIS A 387 0.98 -4.82 17.73
N LYS A 388 0.09 -5.39 16.91
CA LYS A 388 -1.10 -4.70 16.38
C LYS A 388 -0.75 -3.39 15.64
N ILE A 389 0.35 -3.40 14.88
CA ILE A 389 0.80 -2.28 14.05
C ILE A 389 0.08 -2.38 12.70
N LYS A 390 -0.54 -1.27 12.27
CA LYS A 390 -1.24 -1.16 10.98
C LYS A 390 -0.39 -0.35 10.01
N LEU A 391 0.19 -1.03 9.01
CA LEU A 391 0.86 -0.33 7.92
C LEU A 391 -0.13 0.22 6.88
N PRO A 392 0.24 1.31 6.19
CA PRO A 392 -0.43 1.71 4.96
C PRO A 392 -0.49 0.56 3.95
N SER A 393 -1.65 0.38 3.29
CA SER A 393 -1.86 -0.71 2.31
C SER A 393 -0.84 -0.68 1.17
N GLN A 394 -0.34 0.49 0.79
CA GLN A 394 0.71 0.67 -0.21
C GLN A 394 2.00 -0.07 0.15
N LEU A 395 2.43 -0.05 1.43
CA LEU A 395 3.62 -0.76 1.89
C LEU A 395 3.41 -2.27 1.96
N ILE A 396 2.20 -2.71 2.26
CA ILE A 396 1.83 -4.14 2.26
C ILE A 396 1.91 -4.68 0.83
N ILE A 397 1.33 -3.96 -0.15
CA ILE A 397 1.41 -4.31 -1.57
C ILE A 397 2.86 -4.33 -2.04
N LEU A 398 3.67 -3.33 -1.66
CA LEU A 398 5.09 -3.29 -1.98
C LEU A 398 5.83 -4.51 -1.42
N GLY A 399 5.60 -4.86 -0.15
CA GLY A 399 6.20 -6.04 0.48
C GLY A 399 5.83 -7.33 -0.25
N LYS A 400 4.54 -7.52 -0.60
CA LYS A 400 4.10 -8.65 -1.43
C LYS A 400 4.86 -8.69 -2.75
N THR A 401 4.94 -7.56 -3.44
CA THR A 401 5.60 -7.48 -4.75
C THR A 401 7.07 -7.88 -4.66
N VAL A 402 7.76 -7.45 -3.61
CA VAL A 402 9.17 -7.82 -3.35
C VAL A 402 9.31 -9.32 -3.10
N ILE A 403 8.40 -9.92 -2.32
CA ILE A 403 8.37 -11.37 -2.08
C ILE A 403 8.15 -12.14 -3.38
N THR A 404 7.18 -11.70 -4.20
CA THR A 404 6.90 -12.33 -5.51
C THR A 404 8.11 -12.21 -6.44
N LEU A 405 8.75 -11.04 -6.46
CA LEU A 405 9.95 -10.78 -7.26
C LEU A 405 11.13 -11.68 -6.81
N GLU A 406 11.36 -11.81 -5.51
CA GLU A 406 12.39 -12.72 -4.98
C GLU A 406 12.09 -14.17 -5.35
N GLY A 407 10.85 -14.63 -5.15
CA GLY A 407 10.42 -15.98 -5.51
C GLY A 407 10.61 -16.27 -7.00
N THR A 408 10.19 -15.36 -7.87
CA THR A 408 10.40 -15.44 -9.32
C THR A 408 11.87 -15.50 -9.68
N SER A 409 12.68 -14.61 -9.08
CA SER A 409 14.12 -14.52 -9.34
C SER A 409 14.88 -15.77 -8.90
N ARG A 410 14.57 -16.31 -7.72
CA ARG A 410 15.16 -17.56 -7.22
C ARG A 410 14.73 -18.80 -8.01
N GLY A 411 13.47 -18.81 -8.49
CA GLY A 411 12.98 -19.87 -9.37
C GLY A 411 13.76 -19.93 -10.69
N MET A 412 14.13 -18.77 -11.24
CA MET A 412 14.88 -18.67 -12.49
C MET A 412 16.39 -18.86 -12.32
N TYR A 413 16.98 -18.26 -11.26
CA TYR A 413 18.41 -18.26 -10.98
C TYR A 413 18.67 -18.60 -9.52
N LYS A 414 19.16 -19.81 -9.25
CA LYS A 414 19.29 -20.36 -7.88
C LYS A 414 20.26 -19.57 -6.99
N ASP A 415 21.30 -18.97 -7.59
CA ASP A 415 22.32 -18.18 -6.86
C ASP A 415 21.89 -16.73 -6.64
N PHE A 416 20.60 -16.43 -6.86
CA PHE A 416 20.05 -15.12 -6.58
C PHE A 416 20.07 -14.81 -5.08
N SER A 417 20.65 -13.67 -4.70
CA SER A 417 20.80 -13.24 -3.32
C SER A 417 20.28 -11.82 -3.10
N VAL A 418 20.02 -11.49 -1.83
CA VAL A 418 19.68 -10.13 -1.39
C VAL A 418 20.77 -9.13 -1.79
N GLU A 419 22.03 -9.56 -1.78
CA GLU A 419 23.16 -8.76 -2.23
C GLU A 419 23.02 -8.37 -3.71
N SER A 420 22.55 -9.29 -4.55
CA SER A 420 22.26 -9.00 -5.96
C SER A 420 21.21 -7.91 -6.12
N ILE A 421 20.15 -7.94 -5.30
CA ILE A 421 19.12 -6.89 -5.27
C ILE A 421 19.71 -5.56 -4.80
N ALA A 422 20.45 -5.56 -3.69
CA ALA A 422 21.06 -4.35 -3.14
C ALA A 422 22.05 -3.74 -4.12
N ASN A 423 22.88 -4.55 -4.77
CA ASN A 423 23.84 -4.11 -5.78
C ASN A 423 23.13 -3.57 -7.02
N SER A 424 22.07 -4.21 -7.51
CA SER A 424 21.25 -3.74 -8.62
C SER A 424 20.58 -2.40 -8.28
N TYR A 425 20.08 -2.22 -7.06
CA TYR A 425 19.54 -0.95 -6.58
C TYR A 425 20.61 0.14 -6.49
N LEU A 426 21.77 -0.16 -5.91
CA LEU A 426 22.89 0.79 -5.81
C LEU A 426 23.42 1.19 -7.18
N LYS A 427 23.48 0.24 -8.13
CA LYS A 427 23.86 0.50 -9.52
C LYS A 427 22.85 1.43 -10.17
N TYR A 428 21.56 1.12 -10.05
CA TYR A 428 20.47 1.96 -10.53
C TYR A 428 20.56 3.39 -9.95
N TYR A 429 20.75 3.53 -8.63
CA TYR A 429 20.86 4.82 -7.94
C TYR A 429 22.09 5.64 -8.39
N ARG A 430 23.18 4.97 -8.80
CA ARG A 430 24.37 5.65 -9.33
C ARG A 430 24.23 6.04 -10.79
N GLU A 431 23.57 5.23 -11.61
CA GLU A 431 23.40 5.44 -13.06
C GLU A 431 22.32 6.48 -13.37
N GLU A 432 21.17 6.40 -12.72
CA GLU A 432 20.23 7.51 -12.69
C GLU A 432 20.78 8.57 -11.72
N LYS A 433 21.68 9.40 -12.20
CA LYS A 433 22.09 10.61 -11.49
C LYS A 433 20.84 11.25 -10.93
N VAL A 434 20.71 11.19 -9.58
CA VAL A 434 19.67 11.92 -8.85
C VAL A 434 19.68 13.32 -9.44
N ASP A 435 18.68 13.66 -10.20
CA ASP A 435 18.55 14.95 -10.84
C ASP A 435 18.51 15.96 -9.69
N PHE A 436 19.68 16.57 -9.41
CA PHE A 436 19.88 17.56 -8.34
C PHE A 436 18.81 18.66 -8.45
N LYS A 437 18.35 18.90 -9.67
CA LYS A 437 17.26 19.81 -9.99
C LYS A 437 15.91 19.32 -9.45
N ARG A 438 15.65 18.01 -9.49
CA ARG A 438 14.42 17.39 -8.95
C ARG A 438 14.41 17.38 -7.43
N ASN A 439 15.57 17.14 -6.80
CA ASN A 439 15.72 17.26 -5.34
C ASN A 439 15.65 18.71 -4.87
N LEU A 440 16.14 19.67 -5.64
CA LEU A 440 16.00 21.10 -5.35
C LEU A 440 14.54 21.57 -5.47
N LEU A 441 13.81 21.05 -6.46
CA LEU A 441 12.37 21.31 -6.60
C LEU A 441 11.55 20.65 -5.49
N ARG A 442 11.93 19.43 -5.05
CA ARG A 442 11.34 18.77 -3.88
C ARG A 442 11.64 19.51 -2.58
N LEU A 443 12.87 20.02 -2.40
CA LEU A 443 13.20 20.87 -1.25
C LEU A 443 12.40 22.17 -1.27
N LYS A 444 12.18 22.76 -2.45
CA LYS A 444 11.37 23.96 -2.60
C LYS A 444 9.88 23.68 -2.31
N SER A 445 9.31 22.60 -2.83
CA SER A 445 7.92 22.21 -2.53
C SER A 445 7.72 21.88 -1.05
N ASN A 446 8.68 21.21 -0.42
CA ASN A 446 8.63 20.94 1.03
C ASN A 446 8.74 22.23 1.86
N MET A 447 9.55 23.21 1.43
CA MET A 447 9.61 24.53 2.10
C MET A 447 8.29 25.31 1.94
N ASP A 448 7.64 25.21 0.78
CA ASP A 448 6.31 25.80 0.56
C ASP A 448 5.24 25.11 1.43
N GLU A 449 5.31 23.79 1.62
CA GLU A 449 4.43 23.00 2.49
C GLU A 449 4.63 23.38 3.97
N TYR A 450 5.88 23.47 4.45
CA TYR A 450 6.18 23.98 5.81
C TYR A 450 5.71 25.42 6.01
N TYR A 451 5.84 26.26 5.00
CA TYR A 451 5.36 27.64 5.06
C TYR A 451 3.83 27.69 5.18
N TYR A 452 3.10 26.85 4.44
CA TYR A 452 1.66 26.70 4.57
C TYR A 452 1.25 26.13 5.92
N GLU A 453 1.94 25.11 6.44
CA GLU A 453 1.70 24.58 7.78
C GLU A 453 1.85 25.66 8.86
N TRP A 454 2.90 26.47 8.80
CA TRP A 454 3.12 27.57 9.75
C TRP A 454 2.03 28.65 9.66
N ILE A 455 1.52 28.94 8.48
CA ILE A 455 0.42 29.91 8.30
C ILE A 455 -0.91 29.35 8.83
N THR A 456 -1.13 28.04 8.78
CA THR A 456 -2.39 27.41 9.23
C THR A 456 -2.45 27.16 10.74
N VAL A 457 -1.30 27.08 11.43
CA VAL A 457 -1.20 26.90 12.89
C VAL A 457 -2.06 27.90 13.68
N PRO A 458 -2.06 29.22 13.42
CA PRO A 458 -2.92 30.15 14.14
C PRO A 458 -4.42 29.86 13.94
N GLY A 459 -4.81 29.39 12.74
CA GLY A 459 -6.19 28.98 12.44
C GLY A 459 -6.61 27.73 13.21
N GLN A 460 -5.72 26.74 13.31
CA GLN A 460 -5.95 25.50 14.06
C GLN A 460 -6.06 25.77 15.56
N ILE A 461 -5.20 26.64 16.12
CA ILE A 461 -5.29 27.08 17.52
C ILE A 461 -6.62 27.78 17.78
N LYS A 462 -7.06 28.66 16.87
CA LYS A 462 -8.37 29.33 16.95
C LYS A 462 -9.53 28.34 16.91
N THR A 463 -9.43 27.30 16.08
CA THR A 463 -10.44 26.22 16.00
C THR A 463 -10.49 25.42 17.29
N ILE A 464 -9.35 25.02 17.84
CA ILE A 464 -9.25 24.31 19.14
C ILE A 464 -9.84 25.17 20.26
N LEU A 465 -9.49 26.46 20.34
CA LEU A 465 -10.05 27.39 21.31
C LEU A 465 -11.57 27.56 21.13
N SER A 466 -12.07 27.62 19.89
CA SER A 466 -13.51 27.71 19.63
C SER A 466 -14.29 26.42 19.99
N ILE A 467 -13.67 25.26 19.86
CA ILE A 467 -14.23 23.96 20.26
C ILE A 467 -14.29 23.87 21.80
N LEU A 468 -13.23 24.32 22.47
CA LEU A 468 -13.19 24.41 23.94
C LEU A 468 -14.26 25.38 24.48
N GLU A 469 -14.47 26.52 23.79
CA GLU A 469 -15.45 27.52 24.17
C GLU A 469 -16.91 27.05 23.92
N LYS A 470 -17.15 26.34 22.81
CA LYS A 470 -18.49 25.84 22.43
C LYS A 470 -18.95 24.62 23.23
N ASN A 471 -18.02 23.77 23.69
CA ASN A 471 -18.36 22.47 24.25
C ASN A 471 -18.44 22.47 25.78
N ASN A 472 -18.52 23.56 26.50
CA ASN A 472 -18.62 23.54 27.98
C ASN A 472 -17.98 22.26 28.60
N MET A 473 -16.85 21.82 28.06
CA MET A 473 -16.11 20.71 28.66
C MET A 473 -15.61 21.23 30.01
N LYS A 474 -16.34 20.89 31.05
CA LYS A 474 -15.76 20.80 32.38
C LYS A 474 -14.68 19.75 32.25
N LEU A 475 -13.44 20.19 32.05
CA LEU A 475 -12.30 19.37 32.41
C LEU A 475 -12.46 19.07 33.90
N GLU A 476 -13.03 17.93 34.22
CA GLU A 476 -12.85 17.32 35.55
C GLU A 476 -11.36 16.97 35.64
N ILE A 477 -10.54 17.95 35.89
CA ILE A 477 -9.22 17.75 36.46
C ILE A 477 -9.53 17.26 37.87
N GLY A 478 -9.58 15.92 37.98
CA GLY A 478 -9.64 15.27 39.28
C GLY A 478 -8.62 15.95 40.19
N GLU A 479 -9.05 16.21 41.40
CA GLU A 479 -8.36 16.97 42.44
C GLU A 479 -6.87 16.63 42.61
N LEU A 480 -6.01 17.17 41.75
CA LEU A 480 -4.59 17.30 41.97
C LEU A 480 -4.32 18.75 42.43
N LYS A 481 -4.88 19.08 43.59
CA LYS A 481 -4.44 20.21 44.38
C LYS A 481 -3.07 19.87 44.99
N SER A 482 -2.02 19.84 44.18
CA SER A 482 -0.68 19.93 44.71
C SER A 482 -0.22 21.40 44.55
N PRO A 483 0.08 22.09 45.63
CA PRO A 483 0.59 23.49 45.58
C PRO A 483 1.86 23.63 44.73
N SER A 484 2.56 22.55 44.46
CA SER A 484 3.77 22.48 43.63
C SER A 484 3.51 22.67 42.15
N LEU A 485 2.35 22.18 41.60
CA LEU A 485 2.02 22.31 40.19
C LEU A 485 1.70 23.76 39.80
N ASP A 486 0.96 24.46 40.62
CA ASP A 486 0.56 25.87 40.39
C ASP A 486 1.77 26.80 40.40
N SER A 487 2.75 26.55 41.27
CA SER A 487 4.00 27.26 41.32
C SER A 487 4.89 26.99 40.10
N SER A 488 4.91 25.73 39.61
CA SER A 488 5.70 25.33 38.44
C SER A 488 5.12 25.88 37.13
N ILE A 489 3.81 25.91 36.97
CA ILE A 489 3.13 26.51 35.81
C ILE A 489 3.36 28.03 35.80
N LYS A 490 3.22 28.72 36.94
CA LYS A 490 3.51 30.16 37.03
C LYS A 490 4.96 30.48 36.69
N LYS A 491 5.93 29.71 37.19
CA LYS A 491 7.35 29.85 36.87
C LYS A 491 7.60 29.67 35.37
N PHE A 492 7.05 28.62 34.77
CA PHE A 492 7.19 28.33 33.35
C PHE A 492 6.60 29.44 32.48
N THR A 493 5.39 29.92 32.80
CA THR A 493 4.71 30.98 32.05
C THR A 493 5.53 32.30 32.13
N THR A 494 6.08 32.62 33.28
CA THR A 494 6.92 33.84 33.45
C THR A 494 8.21 33.73 32.63
N GLN A 495 8.87 32.56 32.63
CA GLN A 495 10.10 32.35 31.87
C GLN A 495 9.83 32.40 30.35
N MET A 496 8.73 31.79 29.86
CA MET A 496 8.33 31.89 28.47
C MET A 496 8.03 33.32 28.03
N SER A 497 7.28 34.08 28.84
CA SER A 497 6.96 35.47 28.52
C SER A 497 8.23 36.34 28.43
N MET A 498 9.17 36.15 29.34
CA MET A 498 10.45 36.88 29.31
C MET A 498 11.32 36.47 28.11
N SER A 499 11.33 35.20 27.74
CA SER A 499 12.07 34.71 26.56
C SER A 499 11.50 35.26 25.24
N ILE A 500 10.18 35.34 25.12
CA ILE A 500 9.50 35.93 23.95
C ILE A 500 9.81 37.45 23.88
N MET A 501 9.76 38.16 25.00
CA MET A 501 10.07 39.59 25.08
C MET A 501 11.53 39.87 24.68
N LEU A 502 12.44 39.02 25.14
CA LEU A 502 13.88 39.09 24.80
C LEU A 502 14.07 38.87 23.28
N ALA A 503 13.46 37.86 22.72
CA ALA A 503 13.52 37.57 21.28
C ALA A 503 12.94 38.75 20.44
N ALA A 504 11.81 39.30 20.84
CA ALA A 504 11.19 40.43 20.17
C ALA A 504 12.08 41.70 20.21
N CYS A 505 12.73 41.96 21.33
CA CYS A 505 13.66 43.11 21.48
C CYS A 505 14.91 42.92 20.61
N ILE A 506 15.49 41.73 20.55
CA ILE A 506 16.66 41.42 19.71
C ILE A 506 16.31 41.57 18.23
N VAL A 507 15.20 40.97 17.79
CA VAL A 507 14.76 41.02 16.37
C VAL A 507 14.42 42.47 16.00
N GLY A 508 13.66 43.17 16.83
CA GLY A 508 13.30 44.56 16.59
C GLY A 508 14.52 45.50 16.50
N SER A 509 15.47 45.34 17.41
CA SER A 509 16.73 46.14 17.41
C SER A 509 17.59 45.81 16.19
N SER A 510 17.63 44.52 15.76
CA SER A 510 18.36 44.07 14.59
C SER A 510 17.75 44.60 13.29
N LEU A 511 16.43 44.60 13.17
CA LEU A 511 15.72 45.14 11.99
C LEU A 511 15.93 46.65 11.84
N ILE A 512 15.92 47.38 12.95
CA ILE A 512 16.19 48.83 12.94
C ILE A 512 17.62 49.09 12.47
N LEU A 513 18.61 48.33 12.95
CA LEU A 513 20.01 48.44 12.52
C LEU A 513 20.24 48.06 11.06
N ALA A 514 19.51 47.08 10.54
CA ALA A 514 19.62 46.58 9.17
C ALA A 514 18.97 47.49 8.12
N SER A 515 18.11 48.39 8.51
CA SER A 515 17.39 49.30 7.59
C SER A 515 18.35 50.34 7.01
N SER A 516 18.65 50.20 5.69
CA SER A 516 19.60 51.03 4.94
C SER A 516 19.25 52.54 4.87
N ASN A 517 17.95 52.88 5.00
CA ASN A 517 17.47 54.26 4.94
C ASN A 517 17.69 55.09 6.23
N ILE A 518 18.12 54.44 7.31
CA ILE A 518 18.16 55.05 8.65
C ILE A 518 19.63 55.22 9.13
N GLN A 519 20.62 54.79 8.35
CA GLN A 519 22.04 54.79 8.74
C GLN A 519 22.61 56.18 9.09
N ASN A 520 21.96 57.27 8.64
CA ASN A 520 22.44 58.64 8.90
C ASN A 520 21.83 59.31 10.15
N SER A 521 20.91 58.68 10.85
CA SER A 521 20.28 59.23 12.04
C SER A 521 20.95 58.71 13.31
N VAL A 522 21.72 59.56 13.97
CA VAL A 522 22.40 59.26 15.22
C VAL A 522 21.39 58.82 16.32
N MET A 523 20.20 59.41 16.34
CA MET A 523 19.15 59.10 17.31
C MET A 523 18.65 57.66 17.20
N ILE A 524 18.51 57.13 15.98
CA ILE A 524 17.99 55.76 15.74
C ILE A 524 19.05 54.71 16.12
N LYS A 525 20.33 55.00 15.90
CA LYS A 525 21.43 54.14 16.41
C LYS A 525 21.39 54.02 17.94
N TYR A 526 21.17 55.11 18.67
CA TYR A 526 21.03 55.06 20.12
C TYR A 526 19.81 54.26 20.58
N VAL A 527 18.67 54.37 19.88
CA VAL A 527 17.46 53.56 20.18
C VAL A 527 17.72 52.05 19.99
N SER A 528 18.41 51.67 18.92
CA SER A 528 18.76 50.26 18.67
C SER A 528 19.75 49.73 19.71
N ILE A 529 20.77 50.48 20.05
CA ILE A 529 21.74 50.12 21.11
C ILE A 529 21.03 49.97 22.46
N MET A 530 20.09 50.89 22.77
CA MET A 530 19.29 50.80 23.99
C MET A 530 18.41 49.53 24.01
N GLY A 531 17.82 49.13 22.87
CA GLY A 531 17.09 47.87 22.73
C GLY A 531 17.95 46.63 23.00
N PHE A 532 19.19 46.61 22.49
CA PHE A 532 20.14 45.55 22.81
C PHE A 532 20.56 45.54 24.29
N MET A 533 20.78 46.70 24.91
CA MET A 533 21.08 46.80 26.34
C MET A 533 19.93 46.28 27.20
N ILE A 534 18.70 46.61 26.87
CA ILE A 534 17.51 46.09 27.55
C ILE A 534 17.43 44.57 27.39
N SER A 535 17.65 44.05 26.19
CA SER A 535 17.67 42.60 25.92
C SER A 535 18.76 41.90 26.74
N PHE A 536 19.92 42.49 26.87
CA PHE A 536 21.03 41.96 27.67
C PHE A 536 20.69 41.89 29.17
N VAL A 537 20.05 42.90 29.71
CA VAL A 537 19.60 42.93 31.11
C VAL A 537 18.51 41.88 31.36
N ILE A 538 17.54 41.75 30.43
CA ILE A 538 16.49 40.71 30.50
C ILE A 538 17.12 39.31 30.42
N GLY A 539 18.12 39.12 29.56
CA GLY A 539 18.85 37.85 29.43
C GLY A 539 19.56 37.43 30.70
N ILE A 540 20.29 38.38 31.34
CA ILE A 540 20.96 38.14 32.62
C ILE A 540 19.96 37.81 33.73
N THR A 541 18.84 38.54 33.81
CA THR A 541 17.78 38.26 34.80
C THR A 541 17.14 36.90 34.58
N LEU A 542 16.92 36.47 33.34
CA LEU A 542 16.43 35.15 33.02
C LEU A 542 17.40 34.03 33.45
N VAL A 543 18.68 34.17 33.11
CA VAL A 543 19.72 33.24 33.55
C VAL A 543 19.79 33.16 35.08
N PHE A 544 19.77 34.29 35.77
CA PHE A 544 19.79 34.33 37.24
C PHE A 544 18.55 33.66 37.86
N LEU A 545 17.37 33.88 37.29
CA LEU A 545 16.12 33.22 37.73
C LEU A 545 16.15 31.71 37.53
N ILE A 546 16.71 31.23 36.41
CA ILE A 546 16.87 29.79 36.14
C ILE A 546 17.84 29.16 37.14
N PHE A 547 18.99 29.77 37.37
CA PHE A 547 19.96 29.29 38.37
C PHE A 547 19.42 29.30 39.79
N ARG A 548 18.72 30.35 40.20
CA ARG A 548 18.11 30.45 41.52
C ARG A 548 17.03 29.38 41.73
N ASN A 549 16.22 29.10 40.73
CA ASN A 549 15.18 28.07 40.82
C ASN A 549 15.76 26.66 40.89
N ASN A 550 16.82 26.37 40.12
CA ASN A 550 17.50 25.07 40.17
C ASN A 550 18.25 24.83 41.51
N TYR A 551 18.59 25.90 42.22
CA TYR A 551 19.25 25.82 43.55
C TYR A 551 18.24 25.57 44.68
N HIS A 552 17.00 26.06 44.54
CA HIS A 552 15.90 25.82 45.50
C HIS A 552 15.25 24.47 45.38
N ASP A 553 15.21 23.86 44.18
CA ASP A 553 14.63 22.52 43.94
C ASP A 553 15.61 21.38 44.34
N LYS A 554 16.85 21.68 44.75
CA LYS A 554 17.84 20.70 45.26
C LYS A 554 17.98 20.71 46.79
N LYS A 555 17.22 21.51 47.50
CA LYS A 555 17.07 21.46 48.97
C LYS A 555 15.64 21.02 49.32
#